data_ba1bfab0abdc14f8099455bd7cc9469c
#
_entry.id   ba1bfab0abdc14f8099455bd7cc9469c
#
_cell.length_a   1.000
_cell.length_b   1.000
_cell.length_c   1.000
_cell.angle_alpha   90.00
_cell.angle_beta   90.00
_cell.angle_gamma   90.00
#
_symmetry.space_group_name_H-M   'P 1'
#
loop_
_entity.id
_entity.type
_entity.pdbx_description
1 polymer ?
#
loop_
_entity_poly.entity_id
_entity_poly.type
_entity_poly.pdbx_seq_one_letter_code
_entity_poly.pdbx_strand_id
1 'polypeptide(L)'
;MKYEGMIFRPPSEADSLILQVTVGCSYNRCTFCGAYRGKRFRIKSFEEIKEDIDEVSPYRIQRVFLADGDALIIPQKELLQVLSYLKSKLSGLERVGIYANAKDILRKDVEELRALKDLGLEIIYLGLESGDPEVLKRIKKNATVDQLIHAGKRVKGSGILLSATVILGLGGVEGSQVHAAETGKVLSEMDPDYVGALSLMIVPGTPIEKEIQTGKLVLPTPFGLIQELETMITHCQFTHCFFASNHASNYLPLRIQMPEQKEEALKRIREVLRRKDPDLLRPEYLRAL
;
A
#
# COMPACT_ATOMS: atom_id res chain seq x y z
N MET A 1 -7.50 -20.93 -12.84
CA MET A 1 -7.84 -19.85 -11.88
C MET A 1 -8.80 -18.87 -12.54
N LYS A 2 -9.88 -18.53 -11.86
CA LYS A 2 -10.96 -17.67 -12.39
C LYS A 2 -10.83 -16.26 -11.81
N TYR A 3 -10.31 -15.31 -12.58
CA TYR A 3 -10.22 -13.92 -12.18
C TYR A 3 -11.46 -13.13 -12.64
N GLU A 4 -11.95 -12.25 -11.75
CA GLU A 4 -13.04 -11.33 -12.06
C GLU A 4 -12.52 -9.90 -12.19
N GLY A 5 -12.44 -9.45 -13.43
CA GLY A 5 -11.96 -8.12 -13.78
C GLY A 5 -10.44 -7.93 -13.58
N MET A 6 -10.01 -6.68 -13.63
CA MET A 6 -8.60 -6.33 -13.44
C MET A 6 -8.18 -6.50 -11.98
N ILE A 7 -7.03 -7.10 -11.74
CA ILE A 7 -6.48 -7.34 -10.41
C ILE A 7 -5.22 -6.51 -10.24
N PHE A 8 -5.04 -5.94 -9.05
CA PHE A 8 -3.88 -5.14 -8.69
C PHE A 8 -3.08 -5.84 -7.60
N ARG A 9 -1.76 -5.74 -7.69
CA ARG A 9 -0.83 -6.26 -6.69
C ARG A 9 0.29 -5.26 -6.43
N PRO A 10 0.93 -5.29 -5.25
CA PRO A 10 2.13 -4.49 -5.02
C PRO A 10 3.27 -4.96 -5.95
N PRO A 11 4.16 -4.08 -6.42
CA PRO A 11 5.33 -4.48 -7.23
C PRO A 11 6.21 -5.54 -6.56
N SER A 12 6.29 -5.53 -5.22
CA SER A 12 7.02 -6.53 -4.42
C SER A 12 6.41 -7.94 -4.47
N GLU A 13 5.19 -8.07 -4.98
CA GLU A 13 4.49 -9.34 -5.20
C GLU A 13 4.48 -9.78 -6.68
N ALA A 14 5.40 -9.22 -7.50
CA ALA A 14 5.48 -9.54 -8.93
C ALA A 14 5.63 -11.05 -9.20
N ASP A 15 6.39 -11.75 -8.35
CA ASP A 15 6.66 -13.18 -8.45
C ASP A 15 5.69 -14.05 -7.65
N SER A 16 4.68 -13.46 -7.01
CA SER A 16 3.70 -14.19 -6.22
C SER A 16 2.54 -14.68 -7.11
N LEU A 17 2.06 -15.89 -6.83
CA LEU A 17 0.78 -16.33 -7.35
C LEU A 17 -0.32 -15.40 -6.80
N ILE A 18 -1.12 -14.83 -7.68
CA ILE A 18 -2.27 -14.03 -7.25
C ILE A 18 -3.44 -14.97 -7.03
N LEU A 19 -3.94 -15.05 -5.81
CA LEU A 19 -5.16 -15.76 -5.48
C LEU A 19 -6.25 -14.72 -5.15
N GLN A 20 -7.23 -14.59 -6.04
CA GLN A 20 -8.32 -13.65 -5.82
C GLN A 20 -9.33 -14.25 -4.85
N VAL A 21 -9.33 -13.78 -3.61
CA VAL A 21 -10.24 -14.25 -2.53
C VAL A 21 -11.42 -13.30 -2.28
N THR A 22 -11.28 -12.05 -2.74
CA THR A 22 -12.39 -11.07 -2.78
C THR A 22 -12.47 -10.47 -4.18
N VAL A 23 -13.61 -9.89 -4.53
CA VAL A 23 -13.80 -9.13 -5.77
C VAL A 23 -14.02 -7.68 -5.40
N GLY A 24 -13.16 -6.78 -5.89
CA GLY A 24 -13.24 -5.35 -5.57
C GLY A 24 -12.68 -4.98 -4.20
N CYS A 25 -13.07 -3.82 -3.70
CA CYS A 25 -12.70 -3.30 -2.38
C CYS A 25 -13.97 -3.06 -1.57
N SER A 26 -14.00 -3.50 -0.31
CA SER A 26 -15.15 -3.39 0.59
C SER A 26 -15.61 -1.94 0.80
N TYR A 27 -14.66 -1.01 0.82
CA TYR A 27 -14.94 0.40 1.01
C TYR A 27 -15.17 1.15 -0.31
N ASN A 28 -14.28 1.03 -1.28
CA ASN A 28 -14.35 1.54 -2.67
C ASN A 28 -14.83 3.00 -2.84
N ARG A 29 -14.52 3.90 -1.88
CA ARG A 29 -14.97 5.32 -1.88
C ARG A 29 -13.84 6.34 -1.87
N CYS A 30 -12.57 5.90 -1.83
CA CYS A 30 -11.43 6.81 -1.86
C CYS A 30 -11.45 7.61 -3.16
N THR A 31 -11.33 8.96 -3.04
CA THR A 31 -11.54 9.88 -4.19
C THR A 31 -10.49 9.74 -5.28
N PHE A 32 -9.31 9.27 -4.95
CA PHE A 32 -8.19 9.08 -5.89
C PHE A 32 -8.16 7.69 -6.53
N CYS A 33 -8.80 6.69 -5.91
CA CYS A 33 -8.67 5.30 -6.33
C CYS A 33 -9.65 4.98 -7.46
N GLY A 34 -9.13 4.48 -8.59
CA GLY A 34 -9.90 4.00 -9.72
C GLY A 34 -9.95 2.46 -9.84
N ALA A 35 -9.15 1.74 -9.06
CA ALA A 35 -8.86 0.32 -9.25
C ALA A 35 -10.10 -0.59 -9.24
N TYR A 36 -11.07 -0.30 -8.38
CA TYR A 36 -12.23 -1.18 -8.18
C TYR A 36 -13.56 -0.52 -8.54
N ARG A 37 -13.52 0.61 -9.25
CA ARG A 37 -14.75 1.28 -9.69
C ARG A 37 -15.57 0.39 -10.62
N GLY A 38 -16.88 0.38 -10.38
CA GLY A 38 -17.80 -0.47 -11.14
C GLY A 38 -17.82 -1.94 -10.71
N LYS A 39 -16.92 -2.39 -9.84
CA LYS A 39 -16.97 -3.73 -9.26
C LYS A 39 -17.89 -3.75 -8.03
N ARG A 40 -18.84 -4.67 -8.00
CA ARG A 40 -19.60 -4.99 -6.80
C ARG A 40 -18.73 -5.82 -5.88
N PHE A 41 -18.53 -5.35 -4.65
CA PHE A 41 -17.76 -6.11 -3.66
C PHE A 41 -18.45 -7.43 -3.30
N ARG A 42 -17.66 -8.51 -3.25
CA ARG A 42 -18.03 -9.79 -2.66
C ARG A 42 -16.81 -10.54 -2.14
N ILE A 43 -17.00 -11.41 -1.18
CA ILE A 43 -16.05 -12.42 -0.78
C ILE A 43 -16.33 -13.66 -1.64
N LYS A 44 -15.31 -14.30 -2.21
CA LYS A 44 -15.47 -15.60 -2.90
C LYS A 44 -15.81 -16.70 -1.88
N SER A 45 -16.62 -17.65 -2.26
CA SER A 45 -16.87 -18.83 -1.42
C SER A 45 -15.60 -19.66 -1.25
N PHE A 46 -15.54 -20.45 -0.19
CA PHE A 46 -14.39 -21.34 0.02
C PHE A 46 -14.24 -22.34 -1.14
N GLU A 47 -15.33 -22.81 -1.71
CA GLU A 47 -15.35 -23.73 -2.85
C GLU A 47 -14.70 -23.09 -4.09
N GLU A 48 -15.02 -21.81 -4.41
CA GLU A 48 -14.40 -21.08 -5.52
C GLU A 48 -12.88 -20.93 -5.29
N ILE A 49 -12.47 -20.57 -4.06
CA ILE A 49 -11.06 -20.40 -3.69
C ILE A 49 -10.33 -21.76 -3.73
N LYS A 50 -10.98 -22.80 -3.26
CA LYS A 50 -10.46 -24.17 -3.26
C LYS A 50 -10.20 -24.67 -4.67
N GLU A 51 -11.12 -24.45 -5.62
CA GLU A 51 -10.93 -24.81 -7.03
C GLU A 51 -9.69 -24.12 -7.61
N ASP A 52 -9.51 -22.82 -7.34
CA ASP A 52 -8.35 -22.06 -7.79
C ASP A 52 -7.04 -22.59 -7.18
N ILE A 53 -7.02 -23.01 -5.90
CA ILE A 53 -5.86 -23.61 -5.22
C ILE A 53 -5.54 -25.00 -5.79
N ASP A 54 -6.56 -25.85 -5.99
CA ASP A 54 -6.38 -27.21 -6.50
C ASP A 54 -5.79 -27.18 -7.93
N GLU A 55 -6.21 -26.22 -8.77
CA GLU A 55 -5.68 -26.04 -10.12
C GLU A 55 -4.17 -25.76 -10.13
N VAL A 56 -3.66 -24.99 -9.16
CA VAL A 56 -2.25 -24.62 -9.09
C VAL A 56 -1.41 -25.53 -8.21
N SER A 57 -2.01 -26.45 -7.49
CA SER A 57 -1.32 -27.36 -6.55
C SER A 57 -0.25 -28.25 -7.20
N PRO A 58 -0.30 -28.64 -8.51
CA PRO A 58 0.79 -29.36 -9.15
C PRO A 58 2.05 -28.52 -9.38
N TYR A 59 1.98 -27.21 -9.27
CA TYR A 59 3.13 -26.31 -9.50
C TYR A 59 3.85 -25.99 -8.19
N ARG A 60 5.15 -25.71 -8.27
CA ARG A 60 5.93 -25.25 -7.12
C ARG A 60 5.67 -23.75 -6.88
N ILE A 61 4.75 -23.45 -5.97
CA ILE A 61 4.40 -22.09 -5.57
C ILE A 61 5.05 -21.77 -4.22
N GLN A 62 5.91 -20.74 -4.19
CA GLN A 62 6.57 -20.28 -2.97
C GLN A 62 5.88 -19.09 -2.32
N ARG A 63 5.20 -18.26 -3.13
CA ARG A 63 4.56 -17.03 -2.63
C ARG A 63 3.15 -16.94 -3.18
N VAL A 64 2.22 -16.56 -2.31
CA VAL A 64 0.83 -16.29 -2.68
C VAL A 64 0.45 -14.88 -2.22
N PHE A 65 -0.24 -14.14 -3.05
CA PHE A 65 -0.81 -12.87 -2.71
C PHE A 65 -2.33 -12.94 -2.77
N LEU A 66 -2.99 -12.72 -1.62
CA LEU A 66 -4.45 -12.73 -1.51
C LEU A 66 -5.02 -11.38 -1.95
N ALA A 67 -5.68 -11.36 -3.11
CA ALA A 67 -6.31 -10.20 -3.72
C ALA A 67 -7.86 -10.30 -3.53
N ASP A 68 -8.65 -9.25 -3.69
CA ASP A 68 -8.46 -7.93 -4.20
C ASP A 68 -8.17 -6.89 -3.08
N GLY A 69 -8.68 -5.67 -3.23
CA GLY A 69 -8.27 -4.47 -2.51
C GLY A 69 -8.49 -4.44 -0.99
N ASP A 70 -9.15 -5.45 -0.42
CA ASP A 70 -9.37 -5.57 1.02
C ASP A 70 -9.68 -7.02 1.40
N ALA A 71 -8.70 -7.89 1.22
CA ALA A 71 -8.90 -9.32 1.46
C ALA A 71 -8.95 -9.68 2.97
N LEU A 72 -8.34 -8.87 3.85
CA LEU A 72 -8.36 -9.12 5.30
C LEU A 72 -9.75 -8.95 5.94
N ILE A 73 -10.73 -8.38 5.22
CA ILE A 73 -12.12 -8.29 5.66
C ILE A 73 -12.79 -9.66 5.81
N ILE A 74 -12.25 -10.69 5.16
CA ILE A 74 -12.76 -12.07 5.26
C ILE A 74 -12.87 -12.46 6.74
N PRO A 75 -14.01 -13.05 7.18
CA PRO A 75 -14.17 -13.51 8.55
C PRO A 75 -13.03 -14.42 8.99
N GLN A 76 -12.60 -14.30 10.26
CA GLN A 76 -11.43 -15.00 10.79
C GLN A 76 -11.46 -16.51 10.49
N LYS A 77 -12.59 -17.16 10.76
CA LYS A 77 -12.75 -18.60 10.54
C LYS A 77 -12.52 -19.00 9.08
N GLU A 78 -13.07 -18.21 8.14
CA GLU A 78 -12.94 -18.49 6.71
C GLU A 78 -11.50 -18.23 6.22
N LEU A 79 -10.86 -17.16 6.70
CA LEU A 79 -9.47 -16.85 6.34
C LEU A 79 -8.50 -17.92 6.88
N LEU A 80 -8.70 -18.40 8.12
CA LEU A 80 -7.96 -19.54 8.67
C LEU A 80 -8.14 -20.79 7.80
N GLN A 81 -9.36 -21.07 7.34
CA GLN A 81 -9.64 -22.21 6.46
C GLN A 81 -8.90 -22.09 5.13
N VAL A 82 -8.89 -20.92 4.50
CA VAL A 82 -8.16 -20.66 3.25
C VAL A 82 -6.66 -20.85 3.44
N LEU A 83 -6.05 -20.25 4.49
CA LEU A 83 -4.63 -20.37 4.76
C LEU A 83 -4.21 -21.81 5.10
N SER A 84 -5.01 -22.52 5.90
CA SER A 84 -4.77 -23.93 6.21
C SER A 84 -4.80 -24.78 4.95
N TYR A 85 -5.75 -24.51 4.04
CA TYR A 85 -5.86 -25.24 2.79
C TYR A 85 -4.66 -24.95 1.86
N LEU A 86 -4.28 -23.68 1.72
CA LEU A 86 -3.06 -23.29 0.98
C LEU A 86 -1.83 -24.03 1.50
N LYS A 87 -1.60 -24.02 2.83
CA LYS A 87 -0.48 -24.69 3.47
C LYS A 87 -0.47 -26.19 3.25
N SER A 88 -1.65 -26.82 3.22
CA SER A 88 -1.79 -28.28 2.99
C SER A 88 -1.56 -28.69 1.54
N LYS A 89 -1.86 -27.80 0.56
CA LYS A 89 -1.81 -28.11 -0.86
C LYS A 89 -0.51 -27.66 -1.54
N LEU A 90 0.08 -26.56 -1.07
CA LEU A 90 1.28 -25.99 -1.66
C LEU A 90 2.49 -26.29 -0.78
N SER A 91 3.13 -27.44 -1.00
CA SER A 91 4.27 -27.93 -0.19
C SER A 91 5.50 -27.00 -0.20
N GLY A 92 5.61 -26.13 -1.20
CA GLY A 92 6.68 -25.13 -1.32
C GLY A 92 6.31 -23.74 -0.82
N LEU A 93 5.14 -23.56 -0.19
CA LEU A 93 4.66 -22.24 0.22
C LEU A 93 5.50 -21.69 1.38
N GLU A 94 6.15 -20.55 1.12
CA GLU A 94 7.02 -19.86 2.08
C GLU A 94 6.33 -18.63 2.67
N ARG A 95 5.47 -17.95 1.89
CA ARG A 95 4.88 -16.66 2.29
C ARG A 95 3.52 -16.41 1.64
N VAL A 96 2.60 -15.89 2.46
CA VAL A 96 1.33 -15.30 1.98
C VAL A 96 1.34 -13.81 2.30
N GLY A 97 1.00 -12.98 1.31
CA GLY A 97 0.77 -11.54 1.45
C GLY A 97 -0.71 -11.20 1.26
N ILE A 98 -1.17 -10.09 1.83
CA ILE A 98 -2.57 -9.66 1.78
C ILE A 98 -2.72 -8.14 1.80
N TYR A 99 -3.71 -7.60 1.07
CA TYR A 99 -4.17 -6.23 1.29
C TYR A 99 -5.12 -6.12 2.47
N ALA A 100 -5.00 -5.03 3.23
CA ALA A 100 -5.88 -4.74 4.34
C ALA A 100 -6.19 -3.25 4.48
N ASN A 101 -7.40 -2.94 4.94
CA ASN A 101 -7.78 -1.63 5.47
C ASN A 101 -7.54 -1.57 6.98
N ALA A 102 -7.26 -0.37 7.52
CA ALA A 102 -7.04 -0.19 8.96
C ALA A 102 -8.21 -0.71 9.81
N LYS A 103 -9.46 -0.48 9.38
CA LYS A 103 -10.64 -0.96 10.11
C LYS A 103 -10.72 -2.46 10.19
N ASP A 104 -10.31 -3.18 9.14
CA ASP A 104 -10.37 -4.63 9.11
C ASP A 104 -9.22 -5.27 9.90
N ILE A 105 -8.07 -4.60 9.97
CA ILE A 105 -7.01 -4.93 10.94
C ILE A 105 -7.53 -4.74 12.38
N LEU A 106 -8.19 -3.62 12.66
CA LEU A 106 -8.69 -3.29 14.00
C LEU A 106 -9.89 -4.15 14.46
N ARG A 107 -10.55 -4.88 13.55
CA ARG A 107 -11.57 -5.87 13.90
C ARG A 107 -11.00 -7.18 14.43
N LYS A 108 -9.71 -7.43 14.18
CA LYS A 108 -8.99 -8.60 14.66
C LYS A 108 -8.11 -8.20 15.84
N ASP A 109 -8.06 -9.01 16.88
CA ASP A 109 -7.09 -8.82 17.95
C ASP A 109 -5.70 -9.35 17.55
N VAL A 110 -4.73 -9.17 18.44
CA VAL A 110 -3.33 -9.59 18.17
C VAL A 110 -3.22 -11.10 18.04
N GLU A 111 -3.98 -11.85 18.83
CA GLU A 111 -3.96 -13.32 18.82
C GLU A 111 -4.61 -13.88 17.54
N GLU A 112 -5.67 -13.26 17.06
CA GLU A 112 -6.29 -13.59 15.77
C GLU A 112 -5.30 -13.36 14.61
N LEU A 113 -4.54 -12.26 14.64
CA LEU A 113 -3.50 -12.02 13.63
C LEU A 113 -2.32 -13.02 13.76
N ARG A 114 -1.91 -13.37 14.99
CA ARG A 114 -0.90 -14.42 15.22
C ARG A 114 -1.33 -15.77 14.66
N ALA A 115 -2.59 -16.15 14.87
CA ALA A 115 -3.12 -17.38 14.30
C ALA A 115 -3.06 -17.41 12.76
N LEU A 116 -3.24 -16.25 12.09
CA LEU A 116 -3.05 -16.14 10.64
C LEU A 116 -1.56 -16.25 10.26
N LYS A 117 -0.66 -15.64 11.06
CA LYS A 117 0.80 -15.75 10.86
C LYS A 117 1.28 -17.20 10.95
N ASP A 118 0.80 -17.96 11.93
CA ASP A 118 1.18 -19.37 12.13
C ASP A 118 0.78 -20.25 10.93
N LEU A 119 -0.17 -19.79 10.13
CA LEU A 119 -0.58 -20.40 8.87
C LEU A 119 0.10 -19.80 7.63
N GLY A 120 1.09 -18.93 7.82
CA GLY A 120 1.94 -18.42 6.75
C GLY A 120 1.56 -17.03 6.22
N LEU A 121 0.65 -16.28 6.88
CA LEU A 121 0.43 -14.86 6.56
C LEU A 121 1.62 -14.04 7.09
N GLU A 122 2.55 -13.71 6.19
CA GLU A 122 3.81 -13.08 6.58
C GLU A 122 3.83 -11.57 6.40
N ILE A 123 2.99 -11.02 5.52
CA ILE A 123 3.00 -9.58 5.24
C ILE A 123 1.61 -9.03 4.97
N ILE A 124 1.30 -7.88 5.60
CA ILE A 124 0.09 -7.10 5.36
C ILE A 124 0.48 -5.78 4.68
N TYR A 125 -0.20 -5.49 3.55
CA TYR A 125 -0.08 -4.24 2.83
C TYR A 125 -1.22 -3.30 3.24
N LEU A 126 -0.87 -2.22 3.93
CA LEU A 126 -1.79 -1.21 4.43
C LEU A 126 -1.61 0.11 3.67
N GLY A 127 -2.65 0.58 3.01
CA GLY A 127 -2.68 1.93 2.47
C GLY A 127 -2.82 2.97 3.59
N LEU A 128 -1.75 3.66 3.95
CA LEU A 128 -1.77 4.84 4.81
C LEU A 128 -2.26 6.06 4.03
N GLU A 129 -1.74 6.24 2.82
CA GLU A 129 -1.92 7.31 1.85
C GLU A 129 -1.40 8.67 2.34
N SER A 130 -1.76 9.11 3.56
CA SER A 130 -1.39 10.37 4.19
C SER A 130 -1.41 10.26 5.72
N GLY A 131 -0.55 11.02 6.39
CA GLY A 131 -0.63 11.26 7.83
C GLY A 131 -1.38 12.54 8.20
N ASP A 132 -1.78 13.34 7.21
CA ASP A 132 -2.53 14.58 7.41
C ASP A 132 -4.04 14.29 7.51
N PRO A 133 -4.70 14.63 8.65
CA PRO A 133 -6.13 14.37 8.84
C PRO A 133 -7.02 15.08 7.81
N GLU A 134 -6.66 16.29 7.37
CA GLU A 134 -7.43 17.03 6.37
C GLU A 134 -7.31 16.39 4.98
N VAL A 135 -6.14 15.88 4.63
CA VAL A 135 -5.94 15.09 3.40
C VAL A 135 -6.75 13.81 3.47
N LEU A 136 -6.67 13.03 4.57
CA LEU A 136 -7.44 11.80 4.76
C LEU A 136 -8.95 12.04 4.62
N LYS A 137 -9.45 13.12 5.19
CA LYS A 137 -10.87 13.54 5.09
C LYS A 137 -11.23 13.87 3.64
N ARG A 138 -10.43 14.67 2.93
CA ARG A 138 -10.66 15.06 1.53
C ARG A 138 -10.67 13.85 0.61
N ILE A 139 -9.70 12.95 0.75
CA ILE A 139 -9.65 11.74 -0.08
C ILE A 139 -10.66 10.68 0.36
N LYS A 140 -11.47 10.96 1.38
CA LYS A 140 -12.44 10.03 1.97
C LYS A 140 -11.81 8.71 2.38
N LYS A 141 -10.62 8.75 3.01
CA LYS A 141 -10.02 7.55 3.59
C LYS A 141 -10.89 7.05 4.76
N ASN A 142 -11.17 5.75 4.79
CA ASN A 142 -12.05 5.14 5.80
C ASN A 142 -11.34 4.90 7.15
N ALA A 143 -10.41 5.77 7.53
CA ALA A 143 -9.69 5.68 8.79
C ALA A 143 -9.17 7.05 9.21
N THR A 144 -9.11 7.30 10.51
CA THR A 144 -8.39 8.42 11.10
C THR A 144 -6.90 8.10 11.25
N VAL A 145 -6.09 9.14 11.50
CA VAL A 145 -4.64 8.97 11.78
C VAL A 145 -4.42 7.96 12.93
N ASP A 146 -5.14 8.14 14.06
CA ASP A 146 -5.02 7.23 15.20
C ASP A 146 -5.37 5.79 14.85
N GLN A 147 -6.42 5.58 14.06
CA GLN A 147 -6.79 4.24 13.59
C GLN A 147 -5.71 3.61 12.71
N LEU A 148 -5.06 4.39 11.85
CA LEU A 148 -3.96 3.92 11.01
C LEU A 148 -2.74 3.54 11.86
N ILE A 149 -2.36 4.37 12.83
CA ILE A 149 -1.27 4.08 13.77
C ILE A 149 -1.56 2.82 14.58
N HIS A 150 -2.75 2.72 15.18
CA HIS A 150 -3.14 1.56 15.96
C HIS A 150 -3.19 0.27 15.12
N ALA A 151 -3.66 0.35 13.88
CA ALA A 151 -3.66 -0.78 12.95
C ALA A 151 -2.23 -1.24 12.64
N GLY A 152 -1.32 -0.31 12.33
CA GLY A 152 0.09 -0.62 12.09
C GLY A 152 0.75 -1.28 13.30
N LYS A 153 0.60 -0.69 14.48
CA LYS A 153 1.13 -1.26 15.74
C LYS A 153 0.56 -2.64 16.05
N ARG A 154 -0.71 -2.88 15.74
CA ARG A 154 -1.36 -4.20 15.92
C ARG A 154 -0.77 -5.28 15.02
N VAL A 155 -0.54 -4.96 13.73
CA VAL A 155 0.14 -5.85 12.79
C VAL A 155 1.54 -6.18 13.29
N LYS A 156 2.34 -5.18 13.63
CA LYS A 156 3.71 -5.38 14.19
C LYS A 156 3.69 -6.22 15.46
N GLY A 157 2.75 -5.95 16.38
CA GLY A 157 2.60 -6.70 17.64
C GLY A 157 2.23 -8.18 17.45
N SER A 158 1.66 -8.55 16.30
CA SER A 158 1.39 -9.94 15.93
C SER A 158 2.61 -10.66 15.31
N GLY A 159 3.68 -9.92 15.00
CA GLY A 159 4.86 -10.41 14.32
C GLY A 159 4.69 -10.57 12.80
N ILE A 160 3.60 -10.11 12.22
CA ILE A 160 3.42 -10.01 10.77
C ILE A 160 4.15 -8.75 10.28
N LEU A 161 4.83 -8.83 9.14
CA LEU A 161 5.49 -7.70 8.52
C LEU A 161 4.47 -6.68 8.02
N LEU A 162 4.72 -5.40 8.26
CA LEU A 162 3.89 -4.29 7.81
C LEU A 162 4.52 -3.59 6.61
N SER A 163 3.79 -3.53 5.51
CA SER A 163 4.12 -2.66 4.36
C SER A 163 3.12 -1.51 4.30
N ALA A 164 3.58 -0.28 4.52
CA ALA A 164 2.76 0.92 4.44
C ALA A 164 2.92 1.60 3.07
N THR A 165 1.80 1.97 2.43
CA THR A 165 1.82 2.73 1.17
C THR A 165 1.38 4.16 1.42
N VAL A 166 2.12 5.13 0.86
CA VAL A 166 1.81 6.56 0.91
C VAL A 166 1.79 7.16 -0.48
N ILE A 167 1.04 8.25 -0.68
CA ILE A 167 0.89 8.87 -2.00
C ILE A 167 1.26 10.34 -1.91
N LEU A 168 2.38 10.70 -2.55
CA LEU A 168 2.83 12.08 -2.74
C LEU A 168 1.85 12.86 -3.63
N GLY A 169 1.68 14.15 -3.36
CA GLY A 169 0.82 15.05 -4.13
C GLY A 169 -0.62 15.12 -3.64
N LEU A 170 -1.04 14.25 -2.73
CA LEU A 170 -2.39 14.31 -2.16
C LEU A 170 -2.66 15.63 -1.42
N GLY A 171 -1.64 16.29 -0.86
CA GLY A 171 -1.73 17.59 -0.21
C GLY A 171 -2.06 18.74 -1.18
N GLY A 172 -1.81 18.56 -2.48
CA GLY A 172 -1.77 19.67 -3.42
C GLY A 172 -0.61 20.62 -3.13
N VAL A 173 -0.47 21.70 -3.88
CA VAL A 173 0.61 22.69 -3.67
C VAL A 173 0.53 23.32 -2.28
N GLU A 174 -0.67 23.71 -1.85
CA GLU A 174 -0.86 24.44 -0.59
C GLU A 174 -0.59 23.57 0.65
N GLY A 175 -1.01 22.30 0.62
CA GLY A 175 -0.87 21.37 1.74
C GLY A 175 0.35 20.45 1.68
N SER A 176 1.17 20.53 0.62
CA SER A 176 2.26 19.58 0.34
C SER A 176 3.21 19.36 1.53
N GLN A 177 3.70 20.43 2.15
CA GLN A 177 4.69 20.34 3.23
C GLN A 177 4.09 19.79 4.53
N VAL A 178 2.84 20.19 4.86
CA VAL A 178 2.13 19.66 6.02
C VAL A 178 1.83 18.18 5.84
N HIS A 179 1.28 17.82 4.67
CA HIS A 179 1.03 16.43 4.30
C HIS A 179 2.29 15.56 4.42
N ALA A 180 3.42 16.02 3.90
CA ALA A 180 4.68 15.29 3.95
C ALA A 180 5.19 15.11 5.39
N ALA A 181 5.22 16.20 6.17
CA ALA A 181 5.73 16.17 7.54
C ALA A 181 4.86 15.28 8.44
N GLU A 182 3.54 15.44 8.40
CA GLU A 182 2.61 14.62 9.19
C GLU A 182 2.67 13.15 8.75
N THR A 183 2.80 12.86 7.45
CA THR A 183 2.96 11.49 6.96
C THR A 183 4.23 10.85 7.49
N GLY A 184 5.36 11.58 7.50
CA GLY A 184 6.61 11.10 8.08
C GLY A 184 6.52 10.79 9.58
N LYS A 185 5.81 11.63 10.35
CA LYS A 185 5.57 11.39 11.78
C LYS A 185 4.71 10.15 12.02
N VAL A 186 3.59 10.02 11.28
CA VAL A 186 2.69 8.86 11.39
C VAL A 186 3.40 7.57 11.02
N LEU A 187 4.19 7.57 9.95
CA LEU A 187 5.02 6.43 9.58
C LEU A 187 6.00 6.06 10.71
N SER A 188 6.62 7.06 11.36
CA SER A 188 7.53 6.83 12.49
C SER A 188 6.84 6.16 13.67
N GLU A 189 5.60 6.58 13.98
CA GLU A 189 4.82 5.97 15.06
C GLU A 189 4.36 4.54 14.76
N MET A 190 4.14 4.23 13.47
CA MET A 190 3.79 2.88 13.02
C MET A 190 4.99 1.95 12.96
N ASP A 191 6.18 2.48 12.69
CA ASP A 191 7.45 1.81 12.50
C ASP A 191 7.35 0.58 11.55
N PRO A 192 6.88 0.78 10.29
CA PRO A 192 6.66 -0.32 9.36
C PRO A 192 7.98 -0.93 8.88
N ASP A 193 7.93 -2.21 8.46
CA ASP A 193 9.09 -2.90 7.89
C ASP A 193 9.39 -2.43 6.45
N TYR A 194 8.33 -2.01 5.75
CA TYR A 194 8.41 -1.50 4.38
C TYR A 194 7.56 -0.24 4.21
N VAL A 195 8.09 0.73 3.49
CA VAL A 195 7.31 1.88 2.99
C VAL A 195 7.43 1.95 1.47
N GLY A 196 6.28 1.98 0.80
CA GLY A 196 6.16 2.29 -0.61
C GLY A 196 5.61 3.71 -0.79
N ALA A 197 6.44 4.66 -1.22
CA ALA A 197 5.97 5.99 -1.60
C ALA A 197 5.68 6.04 -3.10
N LEU A 198 4.46 6.39 -3.47
CA LEU A 198 3.99 6.58 -4.83
C LEU A 198 3.68 8.06 -5.05
N SER A 199 3.72 8.53 -6.30
CA SER A 199 3.14 9.84 -6.65
C SER A 199 1.74 9.68 -7.21
N LEU A 200 0.87 10.60 -6.86
CA LEU A 200 -0.51 10.63 -7.36
C LEU A 200 -0.52 10.62 -8.89
N MET A 201 -1.21 9.65 -9.45
CA MET A 201 -1.55 9.58 -10.87
C MET A 201 -3.06 9.81 -11.01
N ILE A 202 -3.43 10.66 -11.97
CA ILE A 202 -4.85 10.95 -12.22
C ILE A 202 -5.47 9.80 -12.97
N VAL A 203 -6.43 9.13 -12.33
CA VAL A 203 -7.22 8.09 -12.99
C VAL A 203 -8.52 8.68 -13.50
N PRO A 204 -8.82 8.55 -14.79
CA PRO A 204 -10.05 9.09 -15.39
C PRO A 204 -11.31 8.61 -14.66
N GLY A 205 -12.29 9.50 -14.52
CA GLY A 205 -13.55 9.24 -13.85
C GLY A 205 -13.50 9.28 -12.32
N THR A 206 -12.34 9.56 -11.70
CA THR A 206 -12.21 9.69 -10.24
C THR A 206 -12.69 11.05 -9.74
N PRO A 207 -13.21 11.18 -8.50
CA PRO A 207 -13.56 12.49 -7.94
C PRO A 207 -12.37 13.45 -7.86
N ILE A 208 -11.16 12.96 -7.59
CA ILE A 208 -9.95 13.79 -7.50
C ILE A 208 -9.59 14.41 -8.87
N GLU A 209 -9.88 13.72 -9.98
CA GLU A 209 -9.74 14.30 -11.31
C GLU A 209 -10.58 15.56 -11.46
N LYS A 210 -11.85 15.56 -11.01
CA LYS A 210 -12.72 16.72 -11.05
C LYS A 210 -12.22 17.87 -10.18
N GLU A 211 -11.64 17.56 -9.00
CA GLU A 211 -11.03 18.58 -8.14
C GLU A 211 -9.86 19.27 -8.84
N ILE A 212 -9.04 18.51 -9.58
CA ILE A 212 -7.92 19.04 -10.35
C ILE A 212 -8.42 19.87 -11.55
N GLN A 213 -9.37 19.36 -12.33
CA GLN A 213 -9.95 20.06 -13.48
C GLN A 213 -10.63 21.38 -13.10
N THR A 214 -11.20 21.45 -11.90
CA THR A 214 -11.87 22.67 -11.39
C THR A 214 -10.94 23.59 -10.61
N GLY A 215 -9.65 23.27 -10.51
CA GLY A 215 -8.66 24.06 -9.76
C GLY A 215 -8.81 23.99 -8.23
N LYS A 216 -9.67 23.13 -7.70
CA LYS A 216 -9.81 22.90 -6.24
C LYS A 216 -8.62 22.19 -5.64
N LEU A 217 -7.90 21.42 -6.44
CA LEU A 217 -6.64 20.78 -6.10
C LEU A 217 -5.64 21.08 -7.21
N VAL A 218 -4.58 21.78 -6.86
CA VAL A 218 -3.45 22.05 -7.76
C VAL A 218 -2.31 21.11 -7.37
N LEU A 219 -1.88 20.26 -8.31
CA LEU A 219 -0.81 19.31 -8.04
C LEU A 219 0.55 20.00 -7.97
N PRO A 220 1.46 19.56 -7.07
CA PRO A 220 2.83 20.01 -7.08
C PRO A 220 3.52 19.70 -8.40
N THR A 221 4.47 20.55 -8.79
CA THR A 221 5.37 20.28 -9.93
C THR A 221 6.21 19.03 -9.65
N PRO A 222 6.92 18.47 -10.67
CA PRO A 222 7.85 17.36 -10.45
C PRO A 222 8.85 17.62 -9.31
N PHE A 223 9.45 18.82 -9.28
CA PHE A 223 10.35 19.22 -8.18
C PHE A 223 9.61 19.45 -6.86
N GLY A 224 8.35 19.89 -6.91
CA GLY A 224 7.50 20.00 -5.72
C GLY A 224 7.22 18.63 -5.08
N LEU A 225 6.99 17.58 -5.88
CA LEU A 225 6.85 16.21 -5.37
C LEU A 225 8.15 15.65 -4.79
N ILE A 226 9.29 16.03 -5.35
CA ILE A 226 10.61 15.66 -4.80
C ILE A 226 10.87 16.39 -3.48
N GLN A 227 10.46 17.67 -3.37
CA GLN A 227 10.51 18.42 -2.12
C GLN A 227 9.61 17.78 -1.04
N GLU A 228 8.42 17.33 -1.43
CA GLU A 228 7.50 16.60 -0.56
C GLU A 228 8.12 15.29 -0.07
N LEU A 229 8.76 14.53 -0.95
CA LEU A 229 9.49 13.32 -0.60
C LEU A 229 10.65 13.61 0.37
N GLU A 230 11.42 14.67 0.14
CA GLU A 230 12.50 15.13 1.03
C GLU A 230 11.98 15.44 2.42
N THR A 231 10.91 16.22 2.51
CA THR A 231 10.27 16.58 3.78
C THR A 231 9.75 15.33 4.51
N MET A 232 9.09 14.42 3.81
CA MET A 232 8.60 13.16 4.39
C MET A 232 9.74 12.33 4.98
N ILE A 233 10.80 12.07 4.21
CA ILE A 233 11.97 11.30 4.67
C ILE A 233 12.65 11.99 5.86
N THR A 234 12.75 13.31 5.85
CA THR A 234 13.33 14.08 6.97
C THR A 234 12.60 13.80 8.28
N HIS A 235 11.26 13.71 8.26
CA HIS A 235 10.42 13.45 9.43
C HIS A 235 10.24 11.97 9.77
N CYS A 236 10.71 11.04 8.92
CA CYS A 236 10.71 9.63 9.24
C CYS A 236 11.82 9.25 10.23
N GLN A 237 11.43 8.48 11.26
CA GLN A 237 12.34 7.85 12.23
C GLN A 237 11.92 6.39 12.38
N PHE A 238 12.73 5.47 11.87
CA PHE A 238 12.43 4.03 11.89
C PHE A 238 13.48 3.27 12.68
N THR A 239 13.06 2.17 13.30
CA THR A 239 13.97 1.19 13.89
C THR A 239 14.68 0.42 12.78
N HIS A 240 13.94 -0.08 11.80
CA HIS A 240 14.45 -0.80 10.63
C HIS A 240 13.38 -0.82 9.54
N CYS A 241 13.58 -0.10 8.46
CA CYS A 241 12.59 0.01 7.39
C CYS A 241 13.24 0.09 6.01
N PHE A 242 12.76 -0.71 5.08
CA PHE A 242 13.08 -0.54 3.67
C PHE A 242 12.11 0.44 3.04
N PHE A 243 12.60 1.66 2.75
CA PHE A 243 11.82 2.72 2.12
C PHE A 243 12.09 2.75 0.61
N ALA A 244 11.03 2.71 -0.18
CA ALA A 244 11.12 2.72 -1.63
C ALA A 244 10.19 3.76 -2.26
N SER A 245 10.73 4.60 -3.17
CA SER A 245 9.98 5.46 -4.10
C SER A 245 10.29 5.12 -5.56
N ASN A 246 10.60 3.87 -5.84
CA ASN A 246 10.99 3.39 -7.17
C ASN A 246 9.81 3.04 -8.08
N HIS A 247 8.56 3.13 -7.60
CA HIS A 247 7.37 2.92 -8.41
C HIS A 247 7.37 3.80 -9.67
N ALA A 248 6.78 3.31 -10.76
CA ALA A 248 6.76 4.03 -12.03
C ALA A 248 6.07 5.40 -11.97
N SER A 249 5.19 5.63 -10.99
CA SER A 249 4.56 6.93 -10.77
C SER A 249 5.51 8.04 -10.28
N ASN A 250 6.69 7.70 -9.76
CA ASN A 250 7.61 8.68 -9.18
C ASN A 250 8.61 9.24 -10.19
N TYR A 251 8.97 10.51 -10.03
CA TYR A 251 10.00 11.18 -10.82
C TYR A 251 11.42 10.81 -10.39
N LEU A 252 11.64 10.55 -9.08
CA LEU A 252 12.95 10.18 -8.54
C LEU A 252 12.87 8.83 -7.84
N PRO A 253 13.42 7.76 -8.47
CA PRO A 253 13.43 6.44 -7.85
C PRO A 253 14.50 6.36 -6.76
N LEU A 254 14.07 5.91 -5.57
CA LEU A 254 14.94 5.61 -4.43
C LEU A 254 14.63 4.22 -3.88
N ARG A 255 15.64 3.58 -3.33
CA ARG A 255 15.57 2.37 -2.51
C ARG A 255 16.60 2.54 -1.42
N ILE A 256 16.16 2.64 -0.18
CA ILE A 256 17.04 2.93 0.95
C ILE A 256 16.67 2.09 2.16
N GLN A 257 17.68 1.65 2.88
CA GLN A 257 17.52 1.06 4.19
C GLN A 257 17.61 2.17 5.23
N MET A 258 16.59 2.29 6.07
CA MET A 258 16.53 3.31 7.12
C MET A 258 16.65 2.66 8.50
N PRO A 259 17.38 3.28 9.43
CA PRO A 259 17.91 4.65 9.38
C PRO A 259 19.26 4.83 8.64
N GLU A 260 19.96 3.75 8.30
CA GLU A 260 21.38 3.75 7.90
C GLU A 260 21.67 4.64 6.69
N GLN A 261 20.81 4.61 5.68
CA GLN A 261 21.00 5.34 4.41
C GLN A 261 20.20 6.65 4.32
N LYS A 262 19.55 7.08 5.42
CA LYS A 262 18.69 8.27 5.42
C LYS A 262 19.43 9.53 4.97
N GLU A 263 20.58 9.83 5.59
CA GLU A 263 21.32 11.07 5.32
C GLU A 263 21.90 11.10 3.90
N GLU A 264 22.36 9.96 3.40
CA GLU A 264 22.83 9.85 2.01
C GLU A 264 21.69 10.11 1.02
N ALA A 265 20.52 9.54 1.26
CA ALA A 265 19.35 9.76 0.43
C ALA A 265 18.90 11.23 0.44
N LEU A 266 18.85 11.86 1.61
CA LEU A 266 18.53 13.28 1.74
C LEU A 266 19.55 14.17 1.00
N LYS A 267 20.83 13.87 1.10
CA LYS A 267 21.89 14.59 0.34
C LYS A 267 21.65 14.48 -1.17
N ARG A 268 21.34 13.27 -1.67
CA ARG A 268 21.02 13.04 -3.09
C ARG A 268 19.78 13.83 -3.54
N ILE A 269 18.71 13.79 -2.75
CA ILE A 269 17.46 14.51 -3.07
C ILE A 269 17.73 16.03 -3.11
N ARG A 270 18.42 16.57 -2.10
CA ARG A 270 18.77 18.00 -2.02
C ARG A 270 19.64 18.46 -3.18
N GLU A 271 20.54 17.61 -3.67
CA GLU A 271 21.33 17.92 -4.87
C GLU A 271 20.46 18.01 -6.12
N VAL A 272 19.50 17.09 -6.30
CA VAL A 272 18.51 17.16 -7.41
C VAL A 272 17.68 18.45 -7.32
N LEU A 273 17.21 18.80 -6.12
CA LEU A 273 16.44 20.02 -5.88
C LEU A 273 17.25 21.30 -6.13
N ARG A 274 18.55 21.29 -5.79
CA ARG A 274 19.45 22.41 -6.02
C ARG A 274 19.74 22.62 -7.51
N ARG A 275 19.98 21.55 -8.26
CA ARG A 275 20.28 21.61 -9.70
C ARG A 275 19.08 22.00 -10.53
N LYS A 276 17.88 21.60 -10.13
CA LYS A 276 16.64 21.81 -10.88
C LYS A 276 16.73 21.39 -12.36
N ASP A 277 17.48 20.35 -12.62
CA ASP A 277 17.72 19.80 -13.94
C ASP A 277 16.67 18.71 -14.24
N PRO A 278 15.76 18.94 -15.22
CA PRO A 278 14.71 17.96 -15.55
C PRO A 278 15.25 16.62 -16.04
N ASP A 279 16.46 16.59 -16.62
CA ASP A 279 17.07 15.36 -17.14
C ASP A 279 17.47 14.38 -16.03
N LEU A 280 17.49 14.83 -14.77
CA LEU A 280 17.68 13.97 -13.61
C LEU A 280 16.41 13.22 -13.19
N LEU A 281 15.26 13.57 -13.78
CA LEU A 281 13.95 13.04 -13.41
C LEU A 281 13.47 12.03 -14.44
N ARG A 282 12.64 11.08 -13.99
CA ARG A 282 11.89 10.23 -14.92
C ARG A 282 11.00 11.12 -15.79
N PRO A 283 11.09 11.01 -17.13
CA PRO A 283 10.21 11.72 -18.04
C PRO A 283 8.72 11.40 -17.78
N GLU A 284 7.83 12.39 -17.97
CA GLU A 284 6.39 12.22 -17.71
C GLU A 284 5.79 11.03 -18.47
N TYR A 285 6.18 10.83 -19.73
CA TYR A 285 5.67 9.73 -20.59
C TYR A 285 6.11 8.33 -20.15
N LEU A 286 7.08 8.21 -19.23
CA LEU A 286 7.52 6.94 -18.63
C LEU A 286 6.87 6.71 -17.26
N ARG A 287 6.05 7.64 -16.78
CA ARG A 287 5.30 7.43 -15.55
C ARG A 287 4.07 6.54 -15.81
N ALA A 288 3.78 5.63 -14.89
CA ALA A 288 2.67 4.69 -14.99
C ALA A 288 2.16 4.29 -13.60
N LEU A 289 0.93 3.75 -13.58
CA LEU A 289 0.33 3.07 -12.42
C LEU A 289 0.67 1.58 -12.44
#